data_f47688800193e24396ce429a90b85ff1
#
_entry.id   f47688800193e24396ce429a90b85ff1
#
_cell.length_a   1.000
_cell.length_b   1.000
_cell.length_c   1.000
_cell.angle_alpha   90.00
_cell.angle_beta   90.00
_cell.angle_gamma   90.00
#
_symmetry.space_group_name_H-M   'P 1'
#
loop_
_entity.id
_entity.type
_entity.pdbx_description
1 polymer ?
#
loop_
_entity_poly.entity_id
_entity_poly.type
_entity_poly.pdbx_seq_one_letter_code
_entity_poly.pdbx_strand_id
1 'polypeptide(L)'
;MRKFVVLLVLVSLNLMGYTPAHAAVDYNKRPVEIIVNGNFVAMDVHPTMDHNRLFIPIRSLASLGIHYSWNPSSKVVILKNSDGEYLKITVGSKVAYKGSQKIQMDQAAKSQDGRVLVPIRFVSETLGYHVDYETLRRMVFVNSNSYKFDMKQITQEDLQAARKAAISLPIKFDYKPLDLSGDYHEYLFPVERADVYVLLDGRNETLVNIKDGKAMAIGQFAVDDRSKTSGDIPPNFIFDTDPLFEPYHSGSVLFMENRYGGPAKAIYNDDNGKRVELNTKVKVYSDIIQKLPK
;
A
#
# COMPACT_ATOMS: atom_id res chain seq x y z
N MET A 1 62.56 6.12 -54.36
CA MET A 1 61.38 6.89 -53.91
C MET A 1 60.40 5.91 -53.36
N ARG A 2 60.34 5.79 -52.04
CA ARG A 2 59.42 4.87 -51.32
C ARG A 2 58.14 5.66 -50.95
N LYS A 3 57.00 5.24 -51.49
CA LYS A 3 55.67 5.80 -51.15
C LYS A 3 55.19 5.15 -49.84
N PHE A 4 55.03 5.93 -48.77
CA PHE A 4 54.36 5.53 -47.58
C PHE A 4 52.86 5.66 -47.80
N VAL A 5 52.14 4.55 -47.70
CA VAL A 5 50.70 4.51 -47.66
C VAL A 5 50.31 4.57 -46.18
N VAL A 6 49.74 5.67 -45.74
CA VAL A 6 49.17 5.81 -44.38
C VAL A 6 47.76 5.22 -44.41
N LEU A 7 47.56 4.07 -43.74
CA LEU A 7 46.25 3.43 -43.55
C LEU A 7 45.55 4.10 -42.34
N LEU A 8 44.55 4.90 -42.62
CA LEU A 8 43.75 5.56 -41.60
C LEU A 8 42.68 4.57 -41.13
N VAL A 9 42.88 3.93 -39.97
CA VAL A 9 41.88 3.07 -39.33
C VAL A 9 40.91 3.97 -38.58
N LEU A 10 39.70 4.14 -39.12
CA LEU A 10 38.55 4.76 -38.45
C LEU A 10 38.00 3.78 -37.41
N VAL A 11 38.36 3.99 -36.16
CA VAL A 11 37.72 3.34 -35.03
C VAL A 11 36.38 4.06 -34.77
N SER A 12 35.31 3.52 -35.31
CA SER A 12 33.94 3.94 -34.93
C SER A 12 33.65 3.46 -33.52
N LEU A 13 33.79 4.34 -32.52
CA LEU A 13 33.24 4.13 -31.19
C LEU A 13 31.72 4.11 -31.29
N ASN A 14 31.13 2.92 -31.28
CA ASN A 14 29.72 2.76 -30.98
C ASN A 14 29.48 3.14 -29.50
N LEU A 15 29.14 4.41 -29.26
CA LEU A 15 28.47 4.85 -28.03
C LEU A 15 27.06 4.26 -28.03
N MET A 16 26.97 2.97 -27.69
CA MET A 16 25.67 2.42 -27.26
C MET A 16 25.33 3.14 -25.95
N GLY A 17 24.43 4.10 -26.04
CA GLY A 17 23.81 4.70 -24.88
C GLY A 17 23.14 3.59 -24.06
N TYR A 18 23.72 3.28 -22.92
CA TYR A 18 23.05 2.48 -21.90
C TYR A 18 21.89 3.32 -21.39
N THR A 19 20.72 3.17 -22.00
CA THR A 19 19.47 3.54 -21.32
C THR A 19 19.35 2.53 -20.18
N PRO A 20 19.31 2.97 -18.91
CA PRO A 20 19.00 2.05 -17.83
C PRO A 20 17.64 1.45 -18.15
N ALA A 21 17.60 0.15 -18.37
CA ALA A 21 16.35 -0.58 -18.49
C ALA A 21 15.62 -0.36 -17.16
N HIS A 22 14.65 0.53 -17.14
CA HIS A 22 13.72 0.61 -16.04
C HIS A 22 12.98 -0.73 -16.08
N ALA A 23 13.30 -1.59 -15.11
CA ALA A 23 12.54 -2.81 -14.92
C ALA A 23 11.07 -2.42 -14.87
N ALA A 24 10.30 -2.90 -15.85
CA ALA A 24 8.86 -2.69 -15.87
C ALA A 24 8.33 -3.19 -14.52
N VAL A 25 7.67 -2.31 -13.77
CA VAL A 25 7.04 -2.70 -12.51
C VAL A 25 5.97 -3.72 -12.88
N ASP A 26 6.13 -4.94 -12.43
CA ASP A 26 5.13 -5.99 -12.62
C ASP A 26 3.96 -5.70 -11.65
N TYR A 27 2.96 -5.02 -12.13
CA TYR A 27 1.79 -4.62 -11.34
C TYR A 27 0.97 -5.82 -10.83
N ASN A 28 1.11 -6.99 -11.45
CA ASN A 28 0.57 -8.24 -10.90
C ASN A 28 1.26 -8.66 -9.61
N LYS A 29 2.35 -7.99 -9.24
CA LYS A 29 3.13 -8.21 -8.02
C LYS A 29 3.17 -6.98 -7.14
N ARG A 30 2.10 -6.17 -7.13
CA ARG A 30 2.01 -5.05 -6.19
C ARG A 30 2.42 -5.53 -4.79
N PRO A 31 3.41 -4.88 -4.13
CA PRO A 31 3.79 -5.24 -2.77
C PRO A 31 2.61 -5.06 -1.83
N VAL A 32 2.54 -5.92 -0.83
CA VAL A 32 1.56 -5.76 0.25
C VAL A 32 2.03 -4.62 1.15
N GLU A 33 1.15 -3.66 1.44
CA GLU A 33 1.40 -2.62 2.43
C GLU A 33 0.87 -3.05 3.80
N ILE A 34 1.52 -2.55 4.86
CA ILE A 34 1.12 -2.81 6.24
C ILE A 34 0.75 -1.52 6.91
N ILE A 35 -0.40 -1.52 7.53
CA ILE A 35 -0.93 -0.42 8.34
C ILE A 35 -0.99 -0.90 9.78
N VAL A 36 -0.41 -0.13 10.70
CA VAL A 36 -0.39 -0.42 12.12
C VAL A 36 -1.06 0.71 12.87
N ASN A 37 -2.15 0.40 13.57
CA ASN A 37 -2.92 1.40 14.31
C ASN A 37 -3.15 2.68 13.47
N GLY A 38 -3.59 2.51 12.24
CA GLY A 38 -3.88 3.58 11.29
C GLY A 38 -2.67 4.24 10.62
N ASN A 39 -1.44 3.77 10.87
CA ASN A 39 -0.24 4.34 10.28
C ASN A 39 0.39 3.39 9.27
N PHE A 40 0.77 3.90 8.11
CA PHE A 40 1.53 3.14 7.13
C PHE A 40 2.94 2.85 7.61
N VAL A 41 3.37 1.61 7.49
CA VAL A 41 4.70 1.16 7.91
C VAL A 41 5.67 1.20 6.74
N ALA A 42 6.66 2.06 6.82
CA ALA A 42 7.78 2.04 5.87
C ALA A 42 8.64 0.80 6.11
N MET A 43 8.90 0.03 5.07
CA MET A 43 9.70 -1.19 5.14
C MET A 43 10.85 -1.14 4.14
N ASP A 44 12.03 -1.57 4.57
CA ASP A 44 13.21 -1.71 3.70
C ASP A 44 13.13 -2.95 2.81
N VAL A 45 12.31 -3.92 3.19
CA VAL A 45 12.02 -5.14 2.43
C VAL A 45 10.52 -5.39 2.46
N HIS A 46 9.94 -5.55 1.30
CA HIS A 46 8.50 -5.80 1.19
C HIS A 46 8.10 -7.15 1.79
N PRO A 47 6.88 -7.25 2.34
CA PRO A 47 6.31 -8.52 2.76
C PRO A 47 6.31 -9.54 1.61
N THR A 48 6.56 -10.79 1.94
CA THR A 48 6.53 -11.88 0.98
C THR A 48 5.41 -12.87 1.29
N MET A 49 4.66 -13.25 0.27
CA MET A 49 3.66 -14.31 0.40
C MET A 49 4.31 -15.66 0.16
N ASP A 50 4.13 -16.61 1.09
CA ASP A 50 4.63 -17.96 0.98
C ASP A 50 3.59 -18.93 1.58
N HIS A 51 3.14 -19.93 0.81
CA HIS A 51 2.10 -20.88 1.21
C HIS A 51 0.86 -20.21 1.86
N ASN A 52 0.34 -19.15 1.23
CA ASN A 52 -0.77 -18.35 1.74
C ASN A 52 -0.52 -17.71 3.12
N ARG A 53 0.73 -17.50 3.49
CA ARG A 53 1.13 -16.77 4.69
C ARG A 53 2.00 -15.58 4.32
N LEU A 54 1.68 -14.43 4.91
CA LEU A 54 2.46 -13.22 4.73
C LEU A 54 3.59 -13.19 5.76
N PHE A 55 4.81 -13.07 5.24
CA PHE A 55 6.03 -12.94 6.03
C PHE A 55 6.54 -11.51 5.98
N ILE A 56 6.96 -11.00 7.13
CA ILE A 56 7.56 -9.67 7.26
C ILE A 56 8.90 -9.76 7.98
N PRO A 57 9.82 -8.81 7.69
CA PRO A 57 11.04 -8.69 8.48
C PRO A 57 10.73 -8.39 9.95
N ILE A 58 11.43 -9.05 10.89
CA ILE A 58 11.19 -8.83 12.33
C ILE A 58 11.35 -7.37 12.75
N ARG A 59 12.19 -6.59 12.05
CA ARG A 59 12.40 -5.18 12.33
C ARG A 59 11.16 -4.32 12.10
N SER A 60 10.29 -4.71 11.17
CA SER A 60 9.04 -4.02 10.89
C SER A 60 8.04 -4.14 12.05
N LEU A 61 8.24 -5.09 12.97
CA LEU A 61 7.42 -5.25 14.18
C LEU A 61 7.61 -4.10 15.18
N ALA A 62 8.69 -3.34 15.06
CA ALA A 62 8.92 -2.16 15.91
C ALA A 62 7.78 -1.13 15.78
N SER A 63 7.16 -1.00 14.61
CA SER A 63 6.00 -0.13 14.39
C SER A 63 4.74 -0.58 15.14
N LEU A 64 4.70 -1.85 15.59
CA LEU A 64 3.68 -2.39 16.50
C LEU A 64 3.99 -2.15 17.98
N GLY A 65 5.10 -1.48 18.31
CA GLY A 65 5.62 -1.43 19.67
C GLY A 65 6.21 -2.76 20.15
N ILE A 66 6.47 -3.70 19.21
CA ILE A 66 7.10 -4.97 19.53
C ILE A 66 8.61 -4.82 19.45
N HIS A 67 9.28 -4.98 20.58
CA HIS A 67 10.73 -5.05 20.64
C HIS A 67 11.21 -6.45 20.23
N TYR A 68 12.31 -6.52 19.52
CA TYR A 68 12.89 -7.79 19.12
C TYR A 68 14.36 -7.90 19.52
N SER A 69 14.79 -9.13 19.79
CA SER A 69 16.19 -9.51 19.87
C SER A 69 16.46 -10.74 18.99
N TRP A 70 17.62 -10.76 18.37
CA TRP A 70 18.04 -11.85 17.49
C TRP A 70 19.38 -12.42 17.94
N ASN A 71 19.43 -13.73 18.13
CA ASN A 71 20.68 -14.45 18.39
C ASN A 71 21.00 -15.34 17.18
N PRO A 72 22.02 -14.99 16.37
CA PRO A 72 22.36 -15.73 15.16
C PRO A 72 22.91 -17.14 15.42
N SER A 73 23.60 -17.36 16.56
CA SER A 73 24.20 -18.64 16.89
C SER A 73 23.15 -19.69 17.24
N SER A 74 22.13 -19.33 18.00
CA SER A 74 21.01 -20.23 18.35
C SER A 74 19.85 -20.14 17.36
N LYS A 75 19.89 -19.21 16.41
CA LYS A 75 18.79 -18.91 15.46
C LYS A 75 17.48 -18.56 16.16
N VAL A 76 17.55 -17.90 17.30
CA VAL A 76 16.39 -17.56 18.14
C VAL A 76 16.07 -16.09 18.02
N VAL A 77 14.79 -15.79 17.79
CA VAL A 77 14.16 -14.48 17.93
C VAL A 77 13.34 -14.46 19.21
N ILE A 78 13.47 -13.39 19.99
CA ILE A 78 12.56 -13.06 21.09
C ILE A 78 11.86 -11.77 20.72
N LEU A 79 10.53 -11.80 20.71
CA LEU A 79 9.64 -10.67 20.47
C LEU A 79 8.94 -10.34 21.79
N LYS A 80 8.86 -9.05 22.14
CA LYS A 80 8.23 -8.59 23.39
C LYS A 80 7.33 -7.39 23.08
N ASN A 81 6.06 -7.46 23.49
CA ASN A 81 5.14 -6.34 23.40
C ASN A 81 5.27 -5.36 24.59
N SER A 82 4.53 -4.25 24.55
CA SER A 82 4.50 -3.25 25.62
C SER A 82 4.00 -3.81 26.96
N ASP A 83 3.15 -4.82 26.94
CA ASP A 83 2.53 -5.44 28.12
C ASP A 83 3.49 -6.44 28.82
N GLY A 84 4.67 -6.63 28.24
CA GLY A 84 5.67 -7.53 28.77
C GLY A 84 5.51 -9.00 28.36
N GLU A 85 4.50 -9.32 27.55
CA GLU A 85 4.39 -10.65 26.97
C GLU A 85 5.51 -10.88 25.95
N TYR A 86 6.05 -12.08 25.93
CA TYR A 86 7.11 -12.43 24.99
C TYR A 86 6.82 -13.71 24.24
N LEU A 87 7.29 -13.74 22.99
CA LEU A 87 7.22 -14.85 22.06
C LEU A 87 8.63 -15.23 21.63
N LYS A 88 9.02 -16.47 21.88
CA LYS A 88 10.29 -17.04 21.45
C LYS A 88 10.09 -17.90 20.22
N ILE A 89 10.79 -17.59 19.15
CA ILE A 89 10.73 -18.30 17.87
C ILE A 89 12.11 -18.78 17.48
N THR A 90 12.24 -20.04 17.08
CA THR A 90 13.47 -20.56 16.48
C THR A 90 13.28 -20.62 14.97
N VAL A 91 14.16 -19.98 14.20
CA VAL A 91 14.13 -20.00 12.74
C VAL A 91 14.24 -21.43 12.22
N GLY A 92 13.34 -21.81 11.31
CA GLY A 92 13.22 -23.16 10.77
C GLY A 92 12.36 -24.11 11.60
N SER A 93 11.92 -23.71 12.80
CA SER A 93 11.03 -24.52 13.64
C SER A 93 9.58 -24.00 13.53
N LYS A 94 8.63 -24.94 13.50
CA LYS A 94 7.20 -24.65 13.64
C LYS A 94 6.75 -24.57 15.10
N VAL A 95 7.67 -24.74 16.04
CA VAL A 95 7.38 -24.62 17.48
C VAL A 95 7.87 -23.27 17.96
N ALA A 96 6.99 -22.54 18.66
CA ALA A 96 7.28 -21.31 19.35
C ALA A 96 6.88 -21.42 20.84
N TYR A 97 7.28 -20.44 21.64
CA TYR A 97 6.93 -20.38 23.06
C TYR A 97 6.41 -18.99 23.41
N LYS A 98 5.17 -18.90 23.93
CA LYS A 98 4.63 -17.71 24.60
C LYS A 98 4.87 -17.87 26.10
N GLY A 99 5.84 -17.12 26.64
CA GLY A 99 6.32 -17.43 27.97
C GLY A 99 6.89 -18.85 28.07
N SER A 100 6.34 -19.66 28.96
CA SER A 100 6.65 -21.09 29.10
C SER A 100 5.74 -21.99 28.26
N GLN A 101 4.65 -21.46 27.70
CA GLN A 101 3.68 -22.24 26.94
C GLN A 101 4.22 -22.54 25.54
N LYS A 102 4.28 -23.83 25.19
CA LYS A 102 4.60 -24.31 23.85
C LYS A 102 3.39 -24.10 22.92
N ILE A 103 3.61 -23.47 21.77
CA ILE A 103 2.59 -23.24 20.76
C ILE A 103 3.09 -23.67 19.38
N GLN A 104 2.16 -24.06 18.50
CA GLN A 104 2.46 -24.52 17.15
C GLN A 104 2.21 -23.42 16.15
N MET A 105 3.20 -23.14 15.29
CA MET A 105 3.07 -22.27 14.13
C MET A 105 2.63 -23.10 12.91
N ASP A 106 1.81 -22.54 12.07
CA ASP A 106 1.43 -23.13 10.79
C ASP A 106 2.60 -23.07 9.78
N GLN A 107 3.41 -22.02 9.84
CA GLN A 107 4.64 -21.86 9.06
C GLN A 107 5.81 -21.42 9.95
N ALA A 108 7.00 -21.98 9.69
CA ALA A 108 8.21 -21.63 10.42
C ALA A 108 8.74 -20.25 10.01
N ALA A 109 9.28 -19.49 10.96
CA ALA A 109 10.10 -18.32 10.63
C ALA A 109 11.29 -18.73 9.76
N LYS A 110 11.70 -17.86 8.85
CA LYS A 110 12.78 -18.13 7.89
C LYS A 110 13.83 -17.03 7.87
N SER A 111 15.04 -17.38 7.43
CA SER A 111 16.08 -16.41 7.13
C SER A 111 16.21 -16.29 5.63
N GLN A 112 16.13 -15.05 5.11
CA GLN A 112 16.23 -14.75 3.69
C GLN A 112 16.95 -13.42 3.50
N ASP A 113 17.96 -13.35 2.64
CA ASP A 113 18.71 -12.14 2.29
C ASP A 113 19.20 -11.35 3.52
N GLY A 114 19.74 -12.07 4.51
CA GLY A 114 20.22 -11.47 5.77
C GLY A 114 19.11 -10.94 6.69
N ARG A 115 17.86 -11.27 6.44
CA ARG A 115 16.69 -10.88 7.23
C ARG A 115 16.04 -12.11 7.87
N VAL A 116 15.56 -11.95 9.09
CA VAL A 116 14.64 -12.92 9.69
C VAL A 116 13.23 -12.48 9.38
N LEU A 117 12.48 -13.36 8.73
CA LEU A 117 11.10 -13.18 8.32
C LEU A 117 10.20 -14.03 9.21
N VAL A 118 9.10 -13.46 9.68
CA VAL A 118 8.13 -14.14 10.54
C VAL A 118 6.72 -14.03 9.96
N PRO A 119 5.86 -15.06 10.17
CA PRO A 119 4.46 -14.98 9.75
C PRO A 119 3.74 -13.88 10.55
N ILE A 120 3.31 -12.79 9.90
CA ILE A 120 2.77 -11.61 10.58
C ILE A 120 1.55 -11.96 11.43
N ARG A 121 0.60 -12.73 10.89
CA ARG A 121 -0.64 -13.08 11.59
C ARG A 121 -0.34 -13.83 12.87
N PHE A 122 0.48 -14.90 12.79
CA PHE A 122 0.84 -15.67 13.97
C PHE A 122 1.48 -14.83 15.06
N VAL A 123 2.47 -14.00 14.71
CA VAL A 123 3.18 -13.14 15.68
C VAL A 123 2.24 -12.13 16.30
N SER A 124 1.49 -11.43 15.48
CA SER A 124 0.63 -10.35 15.94
C SER A 124 -0.52 -10.88 16.81
N GLU A 125 -1.23 -11.90 16.37
CA GLU A 125 -2.35 -12.49 17.14
C GLU A 125 -1.85 -13.13 18.46
N THR A 126 -0.68 -13.77 18.44
CA THR A 126 -0.10 -14.34 19.67
C THR A 126 0.25 -13.28 20.71
N LEU A 127 0.63 -12.08 20.25
CA LEU A 127 0.95 -10.94 21.11
C LEU A 127 -0.24 -9.98 21.33
N GLY A 128 -1.48 -10.40 21.03
CA GLY A 128 -2.68 -9.67 21.36
C GLY A 128 -3.08 -8.56 20.37
N TYR A 129 -2.61 -8.64 19.12
CA TYR A 129 -3.04 -7.73 18.04
C TYR A 129 -4.06 -8.42 17.13
N HIS A 130 -4.95 -7.63 16.55
CA HIS A 130 -5.87 -8.08 15.53
C HIS A 130 -5.26 -7.86 14.13
N VAL A 131 -5.42 -8.84 13.24
CA VAL A 131 -4.86 -8.79 11.88
C VAL A 131 -5.95 -9.02 10.83
N ASP A 132 -6.22 -7.99 10.05
CA ASP A 132 -7.10 -8.04 8.88
C ASP A 132 -6.29 -7.97 7.58
N TYR A 133 -6.70 -8.71 6.56
CA TYR A 133 -6.19 -8.57 5.19
C TYR A 133 -7.30 -8.07 4.28
N GLU A 134 -7.07 -6.97 3.62
CA GLU A 134 -7.94 -6.43 2.59
C GLU A 134 -7.43 -6.82 1.21
N THR A 135 -8.24 -7.58 0.49
CA THR A 135 -7.89 -8.09 -0.84
C THR A 135 -7.88 -6.98 -1.88
N LEU A 136 -8.83 -6.05 -1.80
CA LEU A 136 -9.05 -4.99 -2.78
C LEU A 136 -7.78 -4.16 -3.02
N ARG A 137 -7.11 -3.71 -1.96
CA ARG A 137 -5.88 -2.92 -2.06
C ARG A 137 -4.60 -3.69 -1.69
N ARG A 138 -4.73 -4.98 -1.35
CA ARG A 138 -3.63 -5.84 -0.87
C ARG A 138 -2.92 -5.24 0.36
N MET A 139 -3.72 -4.80 1.33
CA MET A 139 -3.25 -4.19 2.56
C MET A 139 -3.48 -5.09 3.76
N VAL A 140 -2.54 -5.07 4.71
CA VAL A 140 -2.65 -5.73 6.00
C VAL A 140 -2.81 -4.68 7.08
N PHE A 141 -3.86 -4.80 7.87
CA PHE A 141 -4.16 -3.93 8.99
C PHE A 141 -3.86 -4.69 10.28
N VAL A 142 -2.98 -4.13 11.11
CA VAL A 142 -2.63 -4.71 12.40
C VAL A 142 -2.93 -3.69 13.48
N ASN A 143 -3.90 -4.02 14.33
CA ASN A 143 -4.38 -3.12 15.35
C ASN A 143 -4.25 -3.73 16.74
N SER A 144 -3.81 -2.96 17.72
CA SER A 144 -3.92 -3.33 19.13
C SER A 144 -5.38 -3.38 19.56
N ASN A 145 -5.71 -4.19 20.58
CA ASN A 145 -7.08 -4.28 21.09
C ASN A 145 -7.61 -2.93 21.63
N SER A 146 -6.72 -2.04 22.06
CA SER A 146 -7.07 -0.70 22.53
C SER A 146 -7.18 0.33 21.42
N TYR A 147 -6.73 0.02 20.21
CA TYR A 147 -6.75 0.97 19.11
C TYR A 147 -8.18 1.32 18.70
N LYS A 148 -8.44 2.61 18.63
CA LYS A 148 -9.66 3.18 18.06
C LYS A 148 -9.25 4.31 17.14
N PHE A 149 -9.80 4.31 15.95
CA PHE A 149 -9.58 5.38 14.99
C PHE A 149 -10.20 6.69 15.52
N ASP A 150 -9.41 7.76 15.55
CA ASP A 150 -9.90 9.08 15.94
C ASP A 150 -10.37 9.84 14.69
N MET A 151 -11.67 10.14 14.62
CA MET A 151 -12.27 10.90 13.52
C MET A 151 -11.67 12.31 13.34
N LYS A 152 -11.02 12.87 14.35
CA LYS A 152 -10.28 14.13 14.20
C LYS A 152 -9.18 14.05 13.16
N GLN A 153 -8.64 12.85 12.90
CA GLN A 153 -7.65 12.64 11.84
C GLN A 153 -8.23 12.88 10.43
N ILE A 154 -9.55 12.72 10.25
CA ILE A 154 -10.23 12.95 8.96
C ILE A 154 -10.67 14.42 8.83
N THR A 155 -11.01 15.07 9.93
CA THR A 155 -11.59 16.43 9.94
C THR A 155 -10.54 17.52 10.19
N GLN A 156 -9.25 17.17 10.23
CA GLN A 156 -8.19 18.14 10.44
C GLN A 156 -7.97 19.03 9.21
N GLU A 157 -7.41 20.22 9.42
CA GLU A 157 -7.13 21.20 8.36
C GLU A 157 -6.04 20.74 7.37
N ASP A 158 -5.11 19.88 7.80
CA ASP A 158 -4.14 19.26 6.91
C ASP A 158 -4.79 18.14 6.10
N LEU A 159 -5.32 18.50 4.94
CA LEU A 159 -6.00 17.57 4.03
C LEU A 159 -5.10 16.46 3.49
N GLN A 160 -3.78 16.65 3.41
CA GLN A 160 -2.87 15.57 3.07
C GLN A 160 -2.87 14.50 4.18
N ALA A 161 -2.71 14.92 5.43
CA ALA A 161 -2.74 14.02 6.56
C ALA A 161 -4.13 13.37 6.72
N ALA A 162 -5.21 14.14 6.55
CA ALA A 162 -6.58 13.64 6.60
C ALA A 162 -6.86 12.56 5.55
N ARG A 163 -6.45 12.77 4.29
CA ARG A 163 -6.60 11.79 3.21
C ARG A 163 -5.73 10.54 3.42
N LYS A 164 -4.51 10.71 3.95
CA LYS A 164 -3.67 9.55 4.36
C LYS A 164 -4.34 8.74 5.46
N ALA A 165 -4.94 9.40 6.45
CA ALA A 165 -5.72 8.74 7.48
C ALA A 165 -6.95 8.03 6.91
N ALA A 166 -7.63 8.63 5.94
CA ALA A 166 -8.78 8.04 5.26
C ALA A 166 -8.43 6.72 4.58
N ILE A 167 -7.36 6.70 3.80
CA ILE A 167 -6.94 5.49 3.09
C ILE A 167 -6.25 4.45 4.01
N SER A 168 -5.91 4.81 5.24
CA SER A 168 -5.37 3.89 6.25
C SER A 168 -6.46 3.05 6.95
N LEU A 169 -7.73 3.28 6.66
CA LEU A 169 -8.84 2.47 7.16
C LEU A 169 -9.13 1.29 6.21
N PRO A 170 -9.41 0.08 6.74
CA PRO A 170 -9.85 -1.03 5.90
C PRO A 170 -11.24 -0.75 5.32
N ILE A 171 -11.39 -0.91 4.01
CA ILE A 171 -12.67 -0.79 3.32
C ILE A 171 -13.50 -2.03 3.62
N LYS A 172 -14.71 -1.84 4.15
CA LYS A 172 -15.67 -2.90 4.43
C LYS A 172 -16.84 -2.79 3.46
N PHE A 173 -17.39 -3.94 3.11
CA PHE A 173 -18.57 -4.07 2.26
C PHE A 173 -19.69 -4.69 3.09
N ASP A 174 -20.89 -4.14 2.98
CA ASP A 174 -22.13 -4.70 3.50
C ASP A 174 -23.00 -5.32 2.39
N TYR A 175 -22.48 -5.33 1.17
CA TYR A 175 -23.07 -5.95 -0.01
C TYR A 175 -22.04 -6.86 -0.69
N LYS A 176 -22.48 -7.68 -1.66
CA LYS A 176 -21.56 -8.51 -2.45
C LYS A 176 -20.81 -7.62 -3.44
N PRO A 177 -19.48 -7.45 -3.29
CA PRO A 177 -18.70 -6.63 -4.22
C PRO A 177 -18.62 -7.25 -5.61
N LEU A 178 -18.31 -6.42 -6.60
CA LEU A 178 -17.88 -6.84 -7.93
C LEU A 178 -16.51 -7.53 -7.84
N ASP A 179 -15.92 -7.92 -8.96
CA ASP A 179 -14.58 -8.52 -8.97
C ASP A 179 -13.56 -7.59 -8.32
N LEU A 180 -12.84 -8.08 -7.30
CA LEU A 180 -11.85 -7.33 -6.53
C LEU A 180 -10.42 -7.53 -7.04
N SER A 181 -10.21 -7.95 -8.28
CA SER A 181 -8.90 -8.28 -8.83
C SER A 181 -8.24 -7.11 -9.60
N GLY A 182 -8.42 -5.89 -9.16
CA GLY A 182 -7.81 -4.70 -9.78
C GLY A 182 -6.28 -4.67 -9.71
N ASP A 183 -5.66 -3.99 -10.68
CA ASP A 183 -4.21 -4.00 -10.88
C ASP A 183 -3.49 -2.79 -10.28
N TYR A 184 -4.21 -1.71 -9.99
CA TYR A 184 -3.65 -0.45 -9.48
C TYR A 184 -4.66 0.28 -8.62
N HIS A 185 -4.20 1.30 -7.88
CA HIS A 185 -5.07 2.10 -7.03
C HIS A 185 -4.86 3.58 -7.30
N GLU A 186 -5.97 4.23 -7.56
CA GLU A 186 -6.06 5.68 -7.66
C GLU A 186 -7.15 6.14 -6.71
N TYR A 187 -6.97 7.30 -6.10
CA TYR A 187 -7.91 7.85 -5.14
C TYR A 187 -8.41 9.19 -5.63
N LEU A 188 -9.69 9.29 -5.87
CA LEU A 188 -10.35 10.55 -6.21
C LEU A 188 -11.02 11.10 -4.95
N PHE A 189 -10.54 12.24 -4.47
CA PHE A 189 -11.12 12.95 -3.32
C PHE A 189 -11.76 14.26 -3.75
N PRO A 190 -12.82 14.74 -3.06
CA PRO A 190 -13.18 16.15 -3.11
C PRO A 190 -12.01 17.02 -2.63
N VAL A 191 -11.82 18.20 -3.23
CA VAL A 191 -10.66 19.06 -2.91
C VAL A 191 -10.64 19.48 -1.44
N GLU A 192 -11.80 19.68 -0.83
CA GLU A 192 -11.93 20.19 0.56
C GLU A 192 -12.23 19.11 1.61
N ARG A 193 -12.29 17.83 1.22
CA ARG A 193 -12.75 16.75 2.12
C ARG A 193 -11.83 15.55 2.08
N ALA A 194 -11.89 14.75 3.15
CA ALA A 194 -11.19 13.48 3.27
C ALA A 194 -12.09 12.32 3.75
N ASP A 195 -13.33 12.60 4.13
CA ASP A 195 -14.27 11.61 4.68
C ASP A 195 -15.03 10.82 3.61
N VAL A 196 -14.81 11.13 2.34
CA VAL A 196 -15.38 10.43 1.20
C VAL A 196 -14.33 10.39 0.07
N TYR A 197 -14.24 9.29 -0.62
CA TYR A 197 -13.39 9.16 -1.80
C TYR A 197 -13.89 8.04 -2.72
N VAL A 198 -13.39 8.05 -3.94
CA VAL A 198 -13.52 6.91 -4.83
C VAL A 198 -12.18 6.26 -5.00
N LEU A 199 -12.17 4.95 -4.83
CA LEU A 199 -11.05 4.10 -5.20
C LEU A 199 -11.29 3.57 -6.61
N LEU A 200 -10.33 3.85 -7.50
CA LEU A 200 -10.25 3.27 -8.83
C LEU A 200 -9.18 2.17 -8.80
N ASP A 201 -9.56 0.95 -9.15
CA ASP A 201 -8.64 -0.19 -9.13
C ASP A 201 -8.31 -0.72 -10.54
N GLY A 202 -8.77 -0.02 -11.58
CA GLY A 202 -8.61 -0.38 -12.97
C GLY A 202 -9.70 -1.30 -13.52
N ARG A 203 -10.53 -1.86 -12.66
CA ARG A 203 -11.72 -2.64 -13.04
C ARG A 203 -13.00 -2.02 -12.50
N ASN A 204 -12.93 -1.48 -11.31
CA ASN A 204 -14.08 -0.91 -10.62
C ASN A 204 -13.74 0.47 -10.05
N GLU A 205 -14.77 1.26 -9.95
CA GLU A 205 -14.82 2.47 -9.15
C GLU A 205 -15.61 2.15 -7.88
N THR A 206 -14.98 2.27 -6.72
CA THR A 206 -15.61 1.99 -5.43
C THR A 206 -15.80 3.28 -4.67
N LEU A 207 -17.05 3.70 -4.45
CA LEU A 207 -17.36 4.84 -3.60
C LEU A 207 -17.21 4.43 -2.13
N VAL A 208 -16.38 5.15 -1.40
CA VAL A 208 -16.10 4.90 0.02
C VAL A 208 -16.48 6.11 0.84
N ASN A 209 -17.27 5.88 1.90
CA ASN A 209 -17.62 6.89 2.90
C ASN A 209 -17.02 6.50 4.26
N ILE A 210 -16.48 7.48 4.99
CA ILE A 210 -15.90 7.28 6.31
C ILE A 210 -16.83 7.89 7.35
N LYS A 211 -17.32 7.04 8.22
CA LYS A 211 -18.19 7.44 9.33
C LYS A 211 -17.87 6.61 10.57
N ASP A 212 -17.84 7.24 11.72
CA ASP A 212 -17.60 6.58 13.02
C ASP A 212 -16.34 5.68 13.04
N GLY A 213 -15.28 6.15 12.39
CA GLY A 213 -13.99 5.44 12.29
C GLY A 213 -13.99 4.21 11.38
N LYS A 214 -14.97 4.09 10.50
CA LYS A 214 -15.11 2.98 9.54
C LYS A 214 -15.17 3.51 8.12
N ALA A 215 -14.39 2.91 7.23
CA ALA A 215 -14.50 3.12 5.79
C ALA A 215 -15.46 2.07 5.21
N MET A 216 -16.60 2.52 4.71
CA MET A 216 -17.62 1.67 4.12
C MET A 216 -17.71 1.91 2.62
N ALA A 217 -17.62 0.84 1.84
CA ALA A 217 -17.98 0.91 0.43
C ALA A 217 -19.51 1.10 0.34
N ILE A 218 -19.93 2.16 -0.34
CA ILE A 218 -21.36 2.46 -0.55
C ILE A 218 -21.86 1.77 -1.81
N GLY A 219 -21.05 1.80 -2.87
CA GLY A 219 -21.40 1.15 -4.12
C GLY A 219 -20.18 1.04 -5.04
N GLN A 220 -20.34 0.21 -6.06
CA GLN A 220 -19.32 -0.04 -7.08
C GLN A 220 -19.91 0.05 -8.48
N PHE A 221 -19.08 0.51 -9.43
CA PHE A 221 -19.32 0.43 -10.87
C PHE A 221 -18.19 -0.32 -11.53
N ALA A 222 -18.51 -1.12 -12.54
CA ALA A 222 -17.46 -1.63 -13.43
C ALA A 222 -17.03 -0.55 -14.43
N VAL A 223 -15.71 -0.40 -14.60
CA VAL A 223 -15.14 0.63 -15.49
C VAL A 223 -15.49 0.36 -16.97
N ASP A 224 -15.49 -0.92 -17.36
CA ASP A 224 -15.76 -1.36 -18.73
C ASP A 224 -17.26 -1.39 -19.09
N ASP A 225 -18.15 -1.47 -18.09
CA ASP A 225 -19.59 -1.55 -18.26
C ASP A 225 -20.32 -0.96 -17.06
N ARG A 226 -20.65 0.32 -17.12
CA ARG A 226 -21.30 1.05 -16.03
C ARG A 226 -22.70 0.59 -15.68
N SER A 227 -23.31 -0.29 -16.49
CA SER A 227 -24.56 -0.97 -16.10
C SER A 227 -24.33 -2.05 -15.05
N LYS A 228 -23.12 -2.54 -14.92
CA LYS A 228 -22.74 -3.46 -13.84
C LYS A 228 -22.43 -2.68 -12.57
N THR A 229 -23.35 -2.72 -11.65
CA THR A 229 -23.26 -2.04 -10.37
C THR A 229 -23.47 -2.99 -9.20
N SER A 230 -23.00 -2.61 -8.02
CA SER A 230 -23.29 -3.30 -6.77
C SER A 230 -23.30 -2.29 -5.62
N GLY A 231 -24.13 -2.54 -4.59
CA GLY A 231 -24.34 -1.61 -3.49
C GLY A 231 -25.37 -0.52 -3.80
N ASP A 232 -25.46 0.47 -2.92
CA ASP A 232 -26.41 1.58 -2.98
C ASP A 232 -25.69 2.86 -3.45
N ILE A 233 -25.79 3.12 -4.75
CA ILE A 233 -25.13 4.26 -5.37
C ILE A 233 -26.07 5.46 -5.33
N PRO A 234 -25.67 6.59 -4.70
CA PRO A 234 -26.50 7.78 -4.66
C PRO A 234 -26.86 8.26 -6.07
N PRO A 235 -28.12 8.63 -6.36
CA PRO A 235 -28.57 8.98 -7.71
C PRO A 235 -27.86 10.19 -8.32
N ASN A 236 -27.27 11.05 -7.49
CA ASN A 236 -26.49 12.22 -7.95
C ASN A 236 -24.97 11.95 -7.94
N PHE A 237 -24.57 10.73 -7.71
CA PHE A 237 -23.18 10.34 -7.75
C PHE A 237 -22.81 10.05 -9.20
N ILE A 238 -22.61 11.11 -9.96
CA ILE A 238 -22.15 11.02 -11.34
C ILE A 238 -20.65 11.23 -11.32
N PHE A 239 -19.90 10.15 -11.47
CA PHE A 239 -18.58 10.28 -12.07
C PHE A 239 -18.82 10.67 -13.51
N ASP A 240 -18.23 11.74 -13.94
CA ASP A 240 -18.26 12.08 -15.35
C ASP A 240 -17.53 11.00 -16.14
N THR A 241 -18.02 10.73 -17.30
CA THR A 241 -18.00 9.44 -17.96
C THR A 241 -16.70 9.04 -18.62
N ASP A 242 -15.62 9.80 -18.42
CA ASP A 242 -14.33 9.40 -18.95
C ASP A 242 -13.26 9.35 -17.86
N PRO A 243 -13.15 8.22 -17.10
CA PRO A 243 -12.16 8.06 -16.04
C PRO A 243 -10.71 8.08 -16.55
N LEU A 244 -10.49 8.01 -17.87
CA LEU A 244 -9.15 7.98 -18.41
C LEU A 244 -8.63 9.37 -18.80
N PHE A 245 -9.51 10.38 -19.03
CA PHE A 245 -9.08 11.60 -19.70
C PHE A 245 -9.50 12.91 -19.06
N GLU A 246 -10.52 12.93 -18.22
CA GLU A 246 -10.93 14.15 -17.57
C GLU A 246 -11.02 13.97 -16.04
N PRO A 247 -10.12 14.59 -15.25
CA PRO A 247 -10.33 14.83 -13.82
C PRO A 247 -11.18 16.07 -13.70
N TYR A 248 -12.11 16.19 -13.86
CA TYR A 248 -13.04 15.84 -13.76
C TYR A 248 -14.11 16.80 -13.31
N HIS A 249 -14.39 17.03 -12.20
CA HIS A 249 -15.26 18.09 -11.74
C HIS A 249 -14.40 19.16 -11.04
N SER A 250 -14.64 20.41 -11.32
CA SER A 250 -14.24 21.49 -10.42
C SER A 250 -14.58 21.06 -9.00
N GLY A 251 -13.56 20.86 -8.15
CA GLY A 251 -13.76 20.43 -6.76
C GLY A 251 -13.29 19.02 -6.40
N SER A 252 -12.59 18.29 -7.29
CA SER A 252 -11.96 17.02 -6.96
C SER A 252 -10.47 16.96 -7.29
N VAL A 253 -9.75 16.07 -6.64
CA VAL A 253 -8.34 15.78 -6.89
C VAL A 253 -8.14 14.27 -7.05
N LEU A 254 -7.50 13.86 -8.14
CA LEU A 254 -7.11 12.50 -8.40
C LEU A 254 -5.65 12.29 -7.97
N PHE A 255 -5.42 11.33 -7.08
CA PHE A 255 -4.10 10.82 -6.75
C PHE A 255 -3.90 9.48 -7.45
N MET A 256 -2.94 9.39 -8.36
CA MET A 256 -2.75 8.23 -9.19
C MET A 256 -1.33 7.67 -9.12
N GLU A 257 -1.25 6.35 -9.13
CA GLU A 257 0.00 5.62 -9.34
C GLU A 257 0.39 5.69 -10.81
N ASN A 258 1.68 5.77 -11.09
CA ASN A 258 2.13 5.64 -12.45
C ASN A 258 2.48 4.18 -12.79
N ARG A 259 1.57 3.51 -13.47
CA ARG A 259 1.71 2.10 -13.90
C ARG A 259 2.94 1.83 -14.76
N TYR A 260 3.45 2.84 -15.46
CA TYR A 260 4.56 2.69 -16.38
C TYR A 260 5.91 3.03 -15.75
N GLY A 261 5.98 3.05 -14.42
CA GLY A 261 7.25 3.24 -13.69
C GLY A 261 7.69 4.70 -13.56
N GLY A 262 6.84 5.66 -13.90
CA GLY A 262 7.06 7.08 -13.65
C GLY A 262 6.70 7.48 -12.21
N PRO A 263 6.78 8.78 -11.89
CA PRO A 263 6.34 9.30 -10.59
C PRO A 263 4.82 9.19 -10.47
N ALA A 264 4.33 8.97 -9.25
CA ALA A 264 2.92 9.13 -8.94
C ALA A 264 2.51 10.60 -9.09
N LYS A 265 1.24 10.86 -9.35
CA LYS A 265 0.73 12.18 -9.71
C LYS A 265 -0.46 12.57 -8.85
N ALA A 266 -0.64 13.88 -8.65
CA ALA A 266 -1.92 14.46 -8.27
C ALA A 266 -2.41 15.35 -9.40
N ILE A 267 -3.66 15.19 -9.80
CA ILE A 267 -4.29 15.94 -10.89
C ILE A 267 -5.56 16.61 -10.35
N TYR A 268 -5.69 17.91 -10.54
CA TYR A 268 -6.86 18.69 -10.12
C TYR A 268 -6.98 19.96 -10.98
N ASN A 269 -8.11 20.66 -10.87
CA ASN A 269 -8.27 21.97 -11.43
C ASN A 269 -8.07 23.05 -10.35
N ASP A 270 -7.28 24.09 -10.64
CA ASP A 270 -7.11 25.23 -9.74
C ASP A 270 -8.38 26.13 -9.71
N ASP A 271 -8.36 27.16 -8.88
CA ASP A 271 -9.48 28.08 -8.72
C ASP A 271 -9.88 28.81 -10.01
N ASN A 272 -9.02 28.81 -11.02
CA ASN A 272 -9.30 29.38 -12.35
C ASN A 272 -9.80 28.32 -13.35
N GLY A 273 -10.01 27.09 -12.90
CA GLY A 273 -10.41 25.96 -13.75
C GLY A 273 -9.27 25.39 -14.61
N LYS A 274 -8.02 25.79 -14.36
CA LYS A 274 -6.87 25.27 -15.10
C LYS A 274 -6.41 23.96 -14.48
N ARG A 275 -6.25 22.96 -15.34
CA ARG A 275 -5.68 21.64 -14.95
C ARG A 275 -4.24 21.79 -14.45
N VAL A 276 -4.00 21.27 -13.25
CA VAL A 276 -2.69 21.21 -12.60
C VAL A 276 -2.31 19.77 -12.41
N GLU A 277 -1.07 19.44 -12.72
CA GLU A 277 -0.49 18.12 -12.52
C GLU A 277 0.74 18.26 -11.62
N LEU A 278 0.72 17.60 -10.46
CA LEU A 278 1.83 17.54 -9.52
C LEU A 278 2.45 16.17 -9.55
N ASN A 279 3.77 16.12 -9.73
CA ASN A 279 4.52 14.87 -9.70
C ASN A 279 5.19 14.69 -8.33
N THR A 280 5.11 13.48 -7.77
CA THR A 280 5.91 13.11 -6.59
C THR A 280 7.14 12.34 -7.01
N LYS A 281 8.24 12.53 -6.27
CA LYS A 281 9.45 11.74 -6.45
C LYS A 281 9.35 10.34 -5.79
N VAL A 282 8.34 10.13 -5.00
CA VAL A 282 8.17 8.92 -4.17
C VAL A 282 7.36 7.88 -4.93
N LYS A 283 7.80 6.63 -4.86
CA LYS A 283 7.16 5.49 -5.53
C LYS A 283 6.40 4.56 -4.57
N VAL A 284 6.21 4.98 -3.32
CA VAL A 284 5.54 4.17 -2.30
C VAL A 284 4.06 4.48 -2.30
N TYR A 285 3.23 3.46 -2.26
CA TYR A 285 1.78 3.56 -2.48
C TYR A 285 1.07 4.51 -1.51
N SER A 286 1.45 4.53 -0.24
CA SER A 286 0.89 5.47 0.76
C SER A 286 1.28 6.92 0.51
N ASP A 287 2.34 7.15 -0.26
CA ASP A 287 2.88 8.48 -0.54
C ASP A 287 2.33 9.12 -1.82
N ILE A 288 1.39 8.46 -2.50
CA ILE A 288 0.70 9.08 -3.63
C ILE A 288 -0.17 10.27 -3.19
N ILE A 289 -0.63 10.29 -1.95
CA ILE A 289 -1.40 11.42 -1.38
C ILE A 289 -0.44 12.59 -1.13
N GLN A 290 -0.47 13.56 -2.02
CA GLN A 290 0.37 14.75 -1.98
C GLN A 290 -0.33 15.92 -1.31
N LYS A 291 0.47 16.88 -0.80
CA LYS A 291 -0.01 18.18 -0.40
C LYS A 291 -0.28 19.02 -1.64
N LEU A 292 -1.49 19.53 -1.75
CA LEU A 292 -1.83 20.48 -2.80
C LEU A 292 -1.31 21.86 -2.43
N PRO A 293 -0.83 22.67 -3.39
CA PRO A 293 -0.59 24.10 -3.19
C PRO A 293 -1.88 24.80 -2.71
N LYS A 294 -1.70 25.79 -1.87
CA LYS A 294 -2.80 26.69 -1.48
C LYS A 294 -3.01 27.71 -2.58
#